data_09c519080c5133401392271556488570
#
_entry.id   09c519080c5133401392271556488570
#
_cell.length_a   1.000
_cell.length_b   1.000
_cell.length_c   1.000
_cell.angle_alpha   90.00
_cell.angle_beta   90.00
_cell.angle_gamma   90.00
#
_symmetry.space_group_name_H-M   'P 1'
#
loop_
_entity.id
_entity.type
_entity.pdbx_description
1 polymer ?
#
loop_
_entity_poly.entity_id
_entity_poly.type
_entity_poly.pdbx_seq_one_letter_code
_entity_poly.pdbx_strand_id
1 'polypeptide(L)'
;MRTQGAILLLVCAFLMPAFAADNEKESDRVKEAGQVLKEIIDIPDNIPKDLIDRAECMIVLPSVKKFAIGIGGSYGRGVMTCRSGAHFTGPWGAPAMYALEGGNIGFQLGGQATDFVLLVMNPRGAESLMRSKVKLGADAAAAAGPKGRAATGATDVVMRAEILSYSRSRGLFAGVSLEGSTLRPDNRANEKLYGRKLTVKEILRQGKAGVPASGHELISLLNQHSPKNRSDPKSLK
;
A
#
# COMPACT_ATOMS: atom_id res chain seq x y z
N MET A 1 -50.56 -14.27 53.64
CA MET A 1 -49.20 -14.78 53.46
C MET A 1 -48.73 -14.39 52.05
N ARG A 2 -47.78 -13.49 52.01
CA ARG A 2 -47.29 -12.86 50.75
C ARG A 2 -46.07 -13.60 50.30
N THR A 3 -46.08 -14.06 49.05
CA THR A 3 -44.86 -14.51 48.38
C THR A 3 -44.47 -13.47 47.33
N GLN A 4 -43.43 -12.70 47.65
CA GLN A 4 -42.74 -11.86 46.69
C GLN A 4 -41.72 -12.73 45.92
N GLY A 5 -41.99 -12.97 44.66
CA GLY A 5 -41.06 -13.61 43.74
C GLY A 5 -40.12 -12.57 43.12
N ALA A 6 -38.85 -12.77 43.29
CA ALA A 6 -37.80 -11.93 42.81
C ALA A 6 -37.67 -12.00 41.27
N ILE A 7 -37.81 -10.88 40.60
CA ILE A 7 -37.41 -10.66 39.22
C ILE A 7 -35.97 -10.16 39.31
N LEU A 8 -34.99 -11.04 39.05
CA LEU A 8 -33.58 -10.70 38.97
C LEU A 8 -33.16 -10.73 37.50
N LEU A 9 -33.00 -9.56 36.94
CA LEU A 9 -32.02 -9.09 35.94
C LEU A 9 -31.37 -10.13 35.05
N LEU A 10 -31.77 -10.08 33.80
CA LEU A 10 -30.94 -10.51 32.67
C LEU A 10 -30.61 -9.26 31.81
N VAL A 11 -29.64 -8.45 32.32
CA VAL A 11 -29.01 -7.38 31.55
C VAL A 11 -27.52 -7.68 31.57
N CYS A 12 -27.07 -8.56 30.68
CA CYS A 12 -25.66 -8.68 30.36
C CYS A 12 -25.51 -9.19 28.92
N ALA A 13 -24.65 -8.52 28.18
CA ALA A 13 -24.09 -8.93 26.90
C ALA A 13 -24.77 -8.38 25.63
N PHE A 14 -24.70 -7.05 25.43
CA PHE A 14 -24.73 -6.45 24.10
C PHE A 14 -23.73 -5.28 24.00
N LEU A 15 -22.47 -5.55 24.25
CA LEU A 15 -21.38 -4.55 24.07
C LEU A 15 -20.13 -5.18 23.47
N MET A 16 -20.26 -5.86 22.32
CA MET A 16 -19.12 -6.23 21.48
C MET A 16 -19.50 -6.48 20.02
N PRO A 17 -19.73 -5.47 19.21
CA PRO A 17 -19.45 -5.65 17.77
C PRO A 17 -18.63 -4.55 17.11
N ALA A 18 -18.40 -3.37 17.72
CA ALA A 18 -17.81 -2.25 17.00
C ALA A 18 -16.31 -2.44 16.70
N PHE A 19 -15.55 -3.05 17.58
CA PHE A 19 -14.11 -3.28 17.36
C PHE A 19 -13.80 -4.39 16.35
N ALA A 20 -14.61 -5.43 16.26
CA ALA A 20 -14.44 -6.53 15.33
C ALA A 20 -14.69 -6.08 13.87
N ALA A 21 -15.74 -5.32 13.62
CA ALA A 21 -16.11 -4.84 12.28
C ALA A 21 -15.10 -3.84 11.68
N ASP A 22 -14.43 -3.04 12.50
CA ASP A 22 -13.42 -2.08 12.05
C ASP A 22 -12.08 -2.76 11.70
N ASN A 23 -11.70 -3.81 12.41
CA ASN A 23 -10.52 -4.61 12.10
C ASN A 23 -10.72 -5.42 10.80
N GLU A 24 -11.91 -5.91 10.55
CA GLU A 24 -12.26 -6.66 9.34
C GLU A 24 -12.04 -5.82 8.07
N LYS A 25 -12.45 -4.55 8.07
CA LYS A 25 -12.24 -3.63 6.93
C LYS A 25 -10.77 -3.43 6.59
N GLU A 26 -9.90 -3.27 7.60
CA GLU A 26 -8.48 -3.08 7.35
C GLU A 26 -7.82 -4.39 6.91
N SER A 27 -8.23 -5.52 7.46
CA SER A 27 -7.80 -6.85 7.03
C SER A 27 -8.22 -7.15 5.59
N ASP A 28 -9.44 -6.82 5.20
CA ASP A 28 -9.92 -7.02 3.83
C ASP A 28 -9.13 -6.17 2.83
N ARG A 29 -8.79 -4.93 3.18
CA ARG A 29 -7.95 -4.08 2.32
C ARG A 29 -6.54 -4.64 2.12
N VAL A 30 -5.98 -5.27 3.15
CA VAL A 30 -4.68 -5.96 3.01
C VAL A 30 -4.81 -7.17 2.08
N LYS A 31 -5.90 -7.97 2.17
CA LYS A 31 -6.19 -9.07 1.24
C LYS A 31 -6.38 -8.56 -0.18
N GLU A 32 -7.19 -7.51 -0.37
CA GLU A 32 -7.39 -6.89 -1.68
C GLU A 32 -6.07 -6.44 -2.31
N ALA A 33 -5.15 -5.89 -1.51
CA ALA A 33 -3.83 -5.52 -2.01
C ALA A 33 -3.03 -6.72 -2.51
N GLY A 34 -3.11 -7.87 -1.84
CA GLY A 34 -2.51 -9.13 -2.29
C GLY A 34 -3.11 -9.60 -3.61
N GLN A 35 -4.44 -9.58 -3.73
CA GLN A 35 -5.16 -9.96 -4.95
C GLN A 35 -4.81 -9.04 -6.13
N VAL A 36 -4.80 -7.73 -5.92
CA VAL A 36 -4.41 -6.74 -6.95
C VAL A 36 -2.99 -7.00 -7.44
N LEU A 37 -2.05 -7.23 -6.52
CA LEU A 37 -0.67 -7.52 -6.91
C LEU A 37 -0.56 -8.82 -7.71
N LYS A 38 -1.24 -9.89 -7.27
CA LYS A 38 -1.28 -11.16 -7.98
C LYS A 38 -1.80 -10.98 -9.41
N GLU A 39 -2.94 -10.33 -9.56
CA GLU A 39 -3.53 -10.07 -10.87
C GLU A 39 -2.63 -9.22 -11.79
N ILE A 40 -1.86 -8.28 -11.22
CA ILE A 40 -0.88 -7.49 -11.99
C ILE A 40 0.31 -8.35 -12.42
N ILE A 41 0.83 -9.20 -11.55
CA ILE A 41 1.95 -10.09 -11.87
C ILE A 41 1.57 -11.10 -12.96
N ASP A 42 0.32 -11.53 -13.00
CA ASP A 42 -0.20 -12.47 -14.01
C ASP A 42 -0.39 -11.83 -15.40
N ILE A 43 -0.30 -10.50 -15.55
CA ILE A 43 -0.36 -9.80 -16.83
C ILE A 43 0.94 -10.05 -17.63
N PRO A 44 0.90 -10.44 -18.92
CA PRO A 44 2.11 -10.73 -19.70
C PRO A 44 3.13 -9.59 -19.79
N ASP A 45 2.66 -8.34 -19.92
CA ASP A 45 3.49 -7.13 -19.97
C ASP A 45 3.30 -6.30 -18.69
N ASN A 46 3.53 -6.94 -17.54
CA ASN A 46 3.39 -6.33 -16.21
C ASN A 46 4.58 -5.43 -15.83
N ILE A 47 4.71 -5.18 -14.53
CA ILE A 47 5.86 -4.47 -13.95
C ILE A 47 7.12 -5.29 -14.21
N PRO A 48 8.17 -4.72 -14.83
CA PRO A 48 9.43 -5.43 -15.05
C PRO A 48 10.01 -5.99 -13.76
N LYS A 49 10.32 -7.28 -13.77
CA LYS A 49 10.85 -7.98 -12.59
C LYS A 49 12.08 -7.29 -11.99
N ASP A 50 12.96 -6.77 -12.84
CA ASP A 50 14.17 -6.06 -12.39
C ASP A 50 13.81 -4.83 -11.54
N LEU A 51 12.74 -4.11 -11.85
CA LEU A 51 12.29 -2.98 -11.05
C LEU A 51 11.71 -3.43 -9.70
N ILE A 52 10.97 -4.55 -9.66
CA ILE A 52 10.49 -5.12 -8.40
C ILE A 52 11.67 -5.59 -7.54
N ASP A 53 12.66 -6.23 -8.17
CA ASP A 53 13.88 -6.70 -7.49
C ASP A 53 14.71 -5.55 -6.89
N ARG A 54 14.65 -4.36 -7.50
CA ARG A 54 15.38 -3.17 -7.04
C ARG A 54 14.56 -2.28 -6.11
N ALA A 55 13.28 -2.55 -5.92
CA ALA A 55 12.44 -1.76 -5.04
C ALA A 55 12.74 -2.04 -3.56
N GLU A 56 12.87 -0.97 -2.78
CA GLU A 56 13.02 -1.01 -1.33
C GLU A 56 11.67 -1.26 -0.64
N CYS A 57 10.62 -0.62 -1.18
CA CYS A 57 9.26 -0.78 -0.71
C CYS A 57 8.30 -0.85 -1.91
N MET A 58 7.12 -1.42 -1.66
CA MET A 58 6.00 -1.43 -2.58
C MET A 58 4.75 -0.92 -1.89
N ILE A 59 3.98 -0.10 -2.60
CA ILE A 59 2.67 0.36 -2.14
C ILE A 59 1.62 -0.18 -3.10
N VAL A 60 0.58 -0.80 -2.56
CA VAL A 60 -0.58 -1.26 -3.33
C VAL A 60 -1.82 -0.57 -2.79
N LEU A 61 -2.52 0.12 -3.68
CA LEU A 61 -3.72 0.92 -3.37
C LEU A 61 -4.89 0.38 -4.21
N PRO A 62 -5.67 -0.57 -3.68
CA PRO A 62 -6.85 -1.09 -4.36
C PRO A 62 -7.95 -0.03 -4.51
N SER A 63 -8.65 -0.05 -5.63
CA SER A 63 -9.91 0.65 -5.85
C SER A 63 -9.90 2.13 -5.45
N VAL A 64 -8.84 2.85 -5.81
CA VAL A 64 -8.76 4.31 -5.63
C VAL A 64 -9.87 4.96 -6.43
N LYS A 65 -10.72 5.73 -5.75
CA LYS A 65 -11.87 6.40 -6.34
C LYS A 65 -11.47 7.79 -6.82
N LYS A 66 -11.88 8.10 -8.05
CA LYS A 66 -11.76 9.45 -8.62
C LYS A 66 -13.14 10.06 -8.70
N PHE A 67 -13.26 11.29 -8.24
CA PHE A 67 -14.49 12.07 -8.30
C PHE A 67 -14.18 13.35 -9.07
N ALA A 68 -15.01 13.71 -10.04
CA ALA A 68 -14.89 14.96 -10.74
C ALA A 68 -16.28 15.50 -11.10
N ILE A 69 -16.64 16.64 -10.50
CA ILE A 69 -17.76 17.50 -10.91
C ILE A 69 -17.20 18.93 -10.87
N GLY A 70 -16.53 19.36 -11.95
CA GLY A 70 -15.88 20.67 -12.06
C GLY A 70 -14.51 20.74 -11.36
N ILE A 71 -14.43 20.44 -10.07
CA ILE A 71 -13.20 20.22 -9.32
C ILE A 71 -13.20 18.76 -8.91
N GLY A 72 -12.12 18.02 -9.24
CA GLY A 72 -12.01 16.60 -8.98
C GLY A 72 -11.02 16.29 -7.84
N GLY A 73 -11.25 15.19 -7.18
CA GLY A 73 -10.34 14.61 -6.21
C GLY A 73 -10.19 13.11 -6.41
N SER A 74 -9.09 12.57 -5.97
CA SER A 74 -8.88 11.13 -5.85
C SER A 74 -8.60 10.78 -4.39
N TYR A 75 -9.17 9.68 -3.94
CA TYR A 75 -8.95 9.14 -2.62
C TYR A 75 -8.91 7.63 -2.66
N GLY A 76 -7.91 7.06 -2.04
CA GLY A 76 -7.79 5.62 -1.88
C GLY A 76 -6.97 5.25 -0.66
N ARG A 77 -7.15 4.03 -0.20
CA ARG A 77 -6.39 3.44 0.89
C ARG A 77 -5.79 2.12 0.45
N GLY A 78 -4.66 1.78 1.00
CA GLY A 78 -3.99 0.53 0.74
C GLY A 78 -2.86 0.30 1.70
N VAL A 79 -1.85 -0.41 1.27
CA VAL A 79 -0.74 -0.83 2.12
C VAL A 79 0.60 -0.52 1.49
N MET A 80 1.57 -0.23 2.34
CA MET A 80 2.99 -0.18 2.02
C MET A 80 3.68 -1.33 2.72
N THR A 81 4.48 -2.09 2.02
CA THR A 81 5.41 -3.06 2.60
C THR A 81 6.83 -2.75 2.16
N CYS A 82 7.80 -3.00 3.01
CA CYS A 82 9.21 -2.76 2.72
C CYS A 82 10.02 -4.02 2.99
N ARG A 83 11.17 -4.11 2.36
CA ARG A 83 12.17 -5.09 2.73
C ARG A 83 12.71 -4.78 4.12
N SER A 84 12.93 -5.81 4.91
CA SER A 84 13.46 -5.73 6.25
C SER A 84 14.99 -5.59 6.27
N GLY A 85 15.57 -5.58 7.47
CA GLY A 85 17.03 -5.54 7.65
C GLY A 85 17.66 -4.18 7.38
N ALA A 86 18.95 -4.02 7.74
CA ALA A 86 19.72 -2.85 7.40
C ALA A 86 19.80 -2.70 5.88
N HIS A 87 19.68 -1.48 5.38
CA HIS A 87 19.73 -1.16 3.94
C HIS A 87 18.73 -1.94 3.06
N PHE A 88 17.58 -2.37 3.61
CA PHE A 88 16.54 -3.11 2.88
C PHE A 88 17.00 -4.45 2.28
N THR A 89 17.97 -5.11 2.89
CA THR A 89 18.56 -6.35 2.36
C THR A 89 17.81 -7.62 2.72
N GLY A 90 16.86 -7.55 3.65
CA GLY A 90 16.08 -8.69 4.11
C GLY A 90 14.82 -8.98 3.28
N PRO A 91 14.02 -9.97 3.69
CA PRO A 91 12.76 -10.29 3.06
C PRO A 91 11.73 -9.17 3.22
N TRP A 92 10.66 -9.24 2.43
CA TRP A 92 9.51 -8.36 2.56
C TRP A 92 8.83 -8.56 3.91
N GLY A 93 8.49 -7.45 4.57
CA GLY A 93 7.99 -7.42 5.95
C GLY A 93 6.51 -7.07 6.09
N ALA A 94 6.10 -6.84 7.34
CA ALA A 94 4.73 -6.51 7.69
C ALA A 94 4.22 -5.26 6.95
N PRO A 95 2.96 -5.25 6.46
CA PRO A 95 2.40 -4.12 5.73
C PRO A 95 1.91 -3.01 6.68
N ALA A 96 2.14 -1.75 6.33
CA ALA A 96 1.55 -0.59 6.99
C ALA A 96 0.48 0.07 6.12
N MET A 97 -0.59 0.55 6.76
CA MET A 97 -1.70 1.19 6.08
C MET A 97 -1.33 2.61 5.62
N TYR A 98 -1.70 2.92 4.38
CA TYR A 98 -1.47 4.22 3.72
C TYR A 98 -2.73 4.73 3.04
N ALA A 99 -2.79 6.05 2.86
CA ALA A 99 -3.81 6.72 2.06
C ALA A 99 -3.15 7.56 0.96
N LEU A 100 -3.78 7.54 -0.22
CA LEU A 100 -3.49 8.42 -1.35
C LEU A 100 -4.60 9.46 -1.45
N GLU A 101 -4.22 10.72 -1.52
CA GLU A 101 -5.10 11.86 -1.70
C GLU A 101 -4.59 12.68 -2.88
N GLY A 102 -5.45 13.00 -3.83
CA GLY A 102 -5.09 13.82 -4.99
C GLY A 102 -6.17 14.82 -5.33
N GLY A 103 -5.77 16.03 -5.71
CA GLY A 103 -6.64 17.01 -6.33
C GLY A 103 -6.43 16.97 -7.85
N ASN A 104 -7.49 16.82 -8.62
CA ASN A 104 -7.46 16.91 -10.08
C ASN A 104 -8.39 18.02 -10.56
N ILE A 105 -7.88 18.90 -11.39
CA ILE A 105 -8.69 19.83 -12.17
C ILE A 105 -8.96 19.15 -13.51
N GLY A 106 -10.18 18.68 -13.74
CA GLY A 106 -10.53 18.04 -15.00
C GLY A 106 -11.99 17.60 -15.06
N PHE A 107 -12.60 17.78 -16.23
CA PHE A 107 -13.94 17.32 -16.55
C PHE A 107 -13.92 15.81 -16.82
N GLN A 108 -14.14 15.00 -15.77
CA GLN A 108 -14.53 13.59 -15.95
C GLN A 108 -15.80 13.34 -15.16
N LEU A 109 -16.91 13.19 -15.87
CA LEU A 109 -18.16 12.71 -15.32
C LEU A 109 -18.04 11.19 -15.09
N GLY A 110 -18.05 10.77 -13.84
CA GLY A 110 -18.10 9.35 -13.49
C GLY A 110 -17.15 8.94 -12.38
N GLY A 111 -17.60 8.05 -11.50
CA GLY A 111 -16.78 7.36 -10.50
C GLY A 111 -16.01 6.23 -11.16
N GLN A 112 -14.70 6.32 -11.26
CA GLN A 112 -13.85 5.23 -11.72
C GLN A 112 -13.01 4.72 -10.54
N ALA A 113 -13.01 3.41 -10.34
CA ALA A 113 -12.10 2.73 -9.43
C ALA A 113 -10.85 2.31 -10.22
N THR A 114 -9.68 2.61 -9.69
CA THR A 114 -8.40 2.29 -10.31
C THR A 114 -7.47 1.74 -9.23
N ASP A 115 -6.82 0.63 -9.50
CA ASP A 115 -5.78 0.10 -8.64
C ASP A 115 -4.45 0.77 -8.97
N PHE A 116 -3.65 1.08 -7.96
CA PHE A 116 -2.31 1.60 -8.16
C PHE A 116 -1.28 0.73 -7.46
N VAL A 117 -0.15 0.55 -8.12
CA VAL A 117 1.07 -0.02 -7.54
C VAL A 117 2.19 0.99 -7.69
N LEU A 118 2.87 1.29 -6.59
CA LEU A 118 4.02 2.17 -6.59
C LEU A 118 5.23 1.42 -6.07
N LEU A 119 6.34 1.53 -6.79
CA LEU A 119 7.63 1.03 -6.37
C LEU A 119 8.46 2.18 -5.81
N VAL A 120 8.96 2.02 -4.61
CA VAL A 120 9.89 2.97 -3.97
C VAL A 120 11.30 2.45 -4.23
N MET A 121 12.05 3.19 -5.05
CA MET A 121 13.27 2.72 -5.71
C MET A 121 14.54 2.99 -4.92
N ASN A 122 14.48 3.76 -3.84
CA ASN A 122 15.65 4.06 -3.02
C ASN A 122 15.32 4.30 -1.54
N PRO A 123 16.30 4.21 -0.64
CA PRO A 123 16.09 4.42 0.80
C PRO A 123 15.57 5.81 1.15
N ARG A 124 15.94 6.85 0.40
CA ARG A 124 15.50 8.23 0.65
C ARG A 124 14.00 8.37 0.46
N GLY A 125 13.45 7.86 -0.65
CA GLY A 125 12.01 7.83 -0.89
C GLY A 125 11.27 7.02 0.18
N ALA A 126 11.81 5.86 0.58
CA ALA A 126 11.23 5.04 1.63
C ALA A 126 11.20 5.77 2.98
N GLU A 127 12.31 6.41 3.37
CA GLU A 127 12.37 7.16 4.64
C GLU A 127 11.44 8.38 4.64
N SER A 128 11.32 9.09 3.52
CA SER A 128 10.42 10.23 3.39
C SER A 128 8.96 9.80 3.61
N LEU A 129 8.54 8.70 2.99
CA LEU A 129 7.20 8.14 3.17
C LEU A 129 6.92 7.68 4.60
N MET A 130 7.93 7.19 5.33
CA MET A 130 7.76 6.74 6.71
C MET A 130 7.68 7.88 7.73
N ARG A 131 8.16 9.07 7.40
CA ARG A 131 8.17 10.21 8.35
C ARG A 131 6.84 10.97 8.37
N SER A 132 6.29 11.29 7.20
CA SER A 132 5.12 12.17 7.10
C SER A 132 4.36 11.94 5.79
N LYS A 133 3.40 12.82 5.52
CA LYS A 133 2.79 12.92 4.20
C LYS A 133 3.83 13.41 3.18
N VAL A 134 3.81 12.81 1.99
CA VAL A 134 4.70 13.11 0.87
C VAL A 134 3.87 13.51 -0.34
N LYS A 135 4.12 14.68 -0.90
CA LYS A 135 3.55 15.13 -2.16
C LYS A 135 4.42 14.63 -3.30
N LEU A 136 3.86 13.75 -4.12
CA LEU A 136 4.55 13.16 -5.26
C LEU A 136 4.88 14.22 -6.32
N GLY A 137 6.09 14.19 -6.82
CA GLY A 137 6.63 15.18 -7.77
C GLY A 137 7.21 16.44 -7.11
N ALA A 138 6.90 16.68 -5.82
CA ALA A 138 7.43 17.84 -5.09
C ALA A 138 8.38 17.39 -3.95
N ASP A 139 7.91 16.52 -3.07
CA ASP A 139 8.71 16.05 -1.92
C ASP A 139 9.51 14.77 -2.24
N ALA A 140 9.04 14.00 -3.22
CA ALA A 140 9.72 12.82 -3.77
C ALA A 140 9.55 12.78 -5.28
N ALA A 141 10.64 12.55 -6.01
CA ALA A 141 10.61 12.44 -7.46
C ALA A 141 9.78 11.22 -7.88
N ALA A 142 8.68 11.46 -8.58
CA ALA A 142 7.76 10.42 -9.03
C ALA A 142 7.67 10.41 -10.55
N ALA A 143 7.60 9.21 -11.13
CA ALA A 143 7.44 9.04 -12.57
C ALA A 143 6.50 7.88 -12.90
N ALA A 144 5.97 7.88 -14.13
CA ALA A 144 5.31 6.73 -14.70
C ALA A 144 6.29 5.57 -14.88
N GLY A 145 5.95 4.39 -14.36
CA GLY A 145 6.81 3.22 -14.49
C GLY A 145 6.79 2.65 -15.93
N PRO A 146 7.92 2.18 -16.46
CA PRO A 146 7.94 1.46 -17.75
C PRO A 146 7.30 0.08 -17.58
N LYS A 147 6.67 -0.43 -18.64
CA LYS A 147 6.05 -1.76 -18.64
C LYS A 147 6.71 -2.71 -19.64
N GLY A 148 6.63 -4.02 -19.35
CA GLY A 148 7.13 -5.06 -20.22
C GLY A 148 8.62 -4.90 -20.53
N ARG A 149 9.02 -5.25 -21.74
CA ARG A 149 10.43 -5.18 -22.22
C ARG A 149 10.95 -3.75 -22.44
N ALA A 150 10.09 -2.74 -22.40
CA ALA A 150 10.48 -1.34 -22.57
C ALA A 150 11.37 -0.80 -21.41
N ALA A 151 11.54 -1.56 -20.33
CA ALA A 151 12.43 -1.20 -19.23
C ALA A 151 13.92 -1.09 -19.64
N THR A 152 14.33 -1.75 -20.72
CA THR A 152 15.73 -1.68 -21.23
C THR A 152 16.09 -0.33 -21.84
N GLY A 153 15.09 0.49 -22.18
CA GLY A 153 15.24 1.86 -22.69
C GLY A 153 14.77 2.93 -21.71
N ALA A 154 14.84 2.64 -20.40
CA ALA A 154 14.39 3.58 -19.37
C ALA A 154 15.07 4.94 -19.54
N THR A 155 14.26 6.00 -19.66
CA THR A 155 14.74 7.38 -19.76
C THR A 155 15.41 7.81 -18.45
N ASP A 156 16.27 8.84 -18.51
CA ASP A 156 16.91 9.42 -17.32
C ASP A 156 15.92 9.76 -16.20
N VAL A 157 14.67 10.12 -16.55
CA VAL A 157 13.60 10.43 -15.60
C VAL A 157 13.24 9.19 -14.77
N VAL A 158 13.10 8.02 -15.41
CA VAL A 158 12.80 6.76 -14.70
C VAL A 158 13.95 6.34 -13.81
N MET A 159 15.17 6.52 -14.28
CA MET A 159 16.39 6.16 -13.52
C MET A 159 16.61 7.04 -12.29
N ARG A 160 16.10 8.28 -12.30
CA ARG A 160 16.20 9.22 -11.17
C ARG A 160 14.96 9.25 -10.29
N ALA A 161 13.89 8.58 -10.67
CA ALA A 161 12.67 8.57 -9.89
C ALA A 161 12.88 7.84 -8.56
N GLU A 162 12.40 8.44 -7.47
CA GLU A 162 12.33 7.79 -6.18
C GLU A 162 11.11 6.87 -6.08
N ILE A 163 10.06 7.17 -6.85
CA ILE A 163 8.81 6.41 -6.89
C ILE A 163 8.37 6.20 -8.34
N LEU A 164 8.18 4.95 -8.74
CA LEU A 164 7.60 4.57 -10.02
C LEU A 164 6.14 4.14 -9.80
N SER A 165 5.22 4.65 -10.60
CA SER A 165 3.79 4.44 -10.41
C SER A 165 3.16 3.73 -11.59
N TYR A 166 2.28 2.79 -11.28
CA TYR A 166 1.50 2.00 -12.23
C TYR A 166 0.02 2.04 -11.86
N SER A 167 -0.84 1.92 -12.87
CA SER A 167 -2.29 1.78 -12.67
C SER A 167 -2.84 0.59 -13.41
N ARG A 168 -3.90 0.00 -12.83
CA ARG A 168 -4.74 -0.99 -13.48
C ARG A 168 -6.20 -0.54 -13.39
N SER A 169 -6.85 -0.45 -14.53
CA SER A 169 -8.26 -0.09 -14.62
C SER A 169 -8.92 -0.80 -15.79
N ARG A 170 -10.05 -1.46 -15.57
CA ARG A 170 -10.82 -2.19 -16.60
C ARG A 170 -9.97 -3.11 -17.47
N GLY A 171 -9.03 -3.85 -16.87
CA GLY A 171 -8.13 -4.77 -17.59
C GLY A 171 -6.95 -4.10 -18.30
N LEU A 172 -6.86 -2.78 -18.32
CA LEU A 172 -5.71 -2.05 -18.87
C LEU A 172 -4.69 -1.79 -17.75
N PHE A 173 -3.44 -2.13 -18.04
CA PHE A 173 -2.30 -1.88 -17.18
C PHE A 173 -1.33 -0.89 -17.84
N ALA A 174 -0.91 0.14 -17.14
CA ALA A 174 0.03 1.16 -17.63
C ALA A 174 0.80 1.84 -16.51
N GLY A 175 2.02 2.32 -16.85
CA GLY A 175 2.67 3.33 -16.03
C GLY A 175 1.91 4.66 -16.08
N VAL A 176 1.79 5.32 -14.94
CA VAL A 176 1.05 6.58 -14.81
C VAL A 176 1.79 7.54 -13.91
N SER A 177 1.68 8.85 -14.18
CA SER A 177 2.16 9.86 -13.23
C SER A 177 1.09 10.12 -12.17
N LEU A 178 1.51 10.11 -10.90
CA LEU A 178 0.72 10.52 -9.75
C LEU A 178 1.20 11.84 -9.15
N GLU A 179 1.92 12.64 -9.93
CA GLU A 179 2.39 13.96 -9.49
C GLU A 179 1.24 14.83 -8.99
N GLY A 180 1.50 15.57 -7.92
CA GLY A 180 0.51 16.38 -7.25
C GLY A 180 -0.36 15.62 -6.24
N SER A 181 -0.39 14.29 -6.29
CA SER A 181 -1.04 13.47 -5.26
C SER A 181 -0.19 13.39 -4.00
N THR A 182 -0.84 13.16 -2.87
CA THR A 182 -0.19 13.03 -1.56
C THR A 182 -0.37 11.63 -1.02
N LEU A 183 0.73 11.00 -0.65
CA LEU A 183 0.75 9.75 0.12
C LEU A 183 0.97 10.08 1.59
N ARG A 184 0.22 9.43 2.47
CA ARG A 184 0.40 9.58 3.90
C ARG A 184 0.15 8.27 4.67
N PRO A 185 0.84 8.07 5.80
CA PRO A 185 0.50 7.01 6.75
C PRO A 185 -0.95 7.14 7.23
N ASP A 186 -1.65 6.01 7.34
CA ASP A 186 -2.95 5.93 7.99
C ASP A 186 -2.80 5.31 9.38
N ASN A 187 -2.36 6.13 10.34
CA ASN A 187 -2.05 5.66 11.70
C ASN A 187 -3.26 5.04 12.41
N ARG A 188 -4.49 5.55 12.15
CA ARG A 188 -5.71 4.98 12.72
C ARG A 188 -5.98 3.58 12.17
N ALA A 189 -5.80 3.39 10.87
CA ALA A 189 -5.95 2.09 10.24
C ALA A 189 -4.84 1.11 10.71
N ASN A 190 -3.61 1.59 10.91
CA ASN A 190 -2.55 0.78 11.50
C ASN A 190 -2.89 0.32 12.92
N GLU A 191 -3.40 1.23 13.76
CA GLU A 191 -3.83 0.87 15.12
C GLU A 191 -4.93 -0.19 15.12
N LYS A 192 -5.91 -0.08 14.20
CA LYS A 192 -6.97 -1.08 14.03
C LYS A 192 -6.43 -2.42 13.55
N LEU A 193 -5.56 -2.42 12.53
CA LEU A 193 -5.00 -3.64 11.95
C LEU A 193 -4.16 -4.43 12.97
N TYR A 194 -3.37 -3.73 13.80
CA TYR A 194 -2.43 -4.35 14.75
C TYR A 194 -2.94 -4.40 16.20
N GLY A 195 -4.11 -3.84 16.48
CA GLY A 195 -4.69 -3.78 17.84
C GLY A 195 -3.90 -2.92 18.83
N ARG A 196 -2.92 -2.15 18.35
CA ARG A 196 -2.05 -1.28 19.17
C ARG A 196 -1.45 -0.15 18.37
N LYS A 197 -1.08 0.93 19.05
CA LYS A 197 -0.40 2.07 18.43
C LYS A 197 1.03 1.70 18.05
N LEU A 198 1.31 1.75 16.76
CA LEU A 198 2.64 1.56 16.18
C LEU A 198 2.87 2.67 15.16
N THR A 199 4.08 3.22 15.16
CA THR A 199 4.53 4.08 14.07
C THR A 199 4.80 3.25 12.82
N VAL A 200 4.67 3.85 11.66
CA VAL A 200 4.97 3.19 10.39
C VAL A 200 6.40 2.66 10.36
N LYS A 201 7.35 3.40 10.94
CA LYS A 201 8.75 2.95 11.05
C LYS A 201 8.89 1.70 11.93
N GLU A 202 8.12 1.60 13.00
CA GLU A 202 8.10 0.40 13.85
C GLU A 202 7.55 -0.81 13.12
N ILE A 203 6.53 -0.62 12.28
CA ILE A 203 5.94 -1.69 11.47
C ILE A 203 6.91 -2.12 10.38
N LEU A 204 7.35 -1.18 9.53
CA LEU A 204 8.07 -1.47 8.30
C LEU A 204 9.55 -1.81 8.48
N ARG A 205 10.22 -1.25 9.52
CA ARG A 205 11.68 -1.31 9.66
C ARG A 205 12.16 -1.93 10.95
N GLN A 206 11.43 -1.79 12.05
CA GLN A 206 11.91 -2.25 13.36
C GLN A 206 11.39 -3.65 13.74
N GLY A 207 10.59 -4.27 12.87
CA GLY A 207 10.05 -5.61 13.11
C GLY A 207 9.14 -5.72 14.34
N LYS A 208 8.57 -4.59 14.80
CA LYS A 208 7.68 -4.59 15.96
C LYS A 208 6.27 -5.10 15.62
N ALA A 209 5.96 -5.33 14.35
CA ALA A 209 4.73 -5.93 13.88
C ALA A 209 5.03 -7.20 13.10
N GLY A 210 4.31 -8.27 13.39
CA GLY A 210 4.28 -9.48 12.55
C GLY A 210 3.39 -9.26 11.32
N VAL A 211 3.57 -10.09 10.30
CA VAL A 211 2.66 -10.11 9.14
C VAL A 211 1.30 -10.61 9.61
N PRO A 212 0.21 -9.82 9.48
CA PRO A 212 -1.12 -10.27 9.85
C PRO A 212 -1.58 -11.38 8.89
N ALA A 213 -2.51 -12.23 9.33
CA ALA A 213 -3.04 -13.33 8.51
C ALA A 213 -3.56 -12.84 7.14
N SER A 214 -4.18 -11.66 7.10
CA SER A 214 -4.64 -11.00 5.88
C SER A 214 -3.51 -10.59 4.93
N GLY A 215 -2.27 -10.45 5.42
CA GLY A 215 -1.10 -10.03 4.63
C GLY A 215 -0.26 -11.19 4.11
N HIS A 216 -0.54 -12.43 4.51
CA HIS A 216 0.29 -13.57 4.14
C HIS A 216 0.39 -13.79 2.63
N GLU A 217 -0.71 -13.63 1.88
CA GLU A 217 -0.71 -13.77 0.42
C GLU A 217 0.18 -12.71 -0.23
N LEU A 218 0.02 -11.42 0.14
CA LEU A 218 0.82 -10.32 -0.38
C LEU A 218 2.32 -10.53 -0.13
N ILE A 219 2.68 -10.84 1.11
CA ILE A 219 4.09 -10.98 1.51
C ILE A 219 4.72 -12.25 0.94
N SER A 220 3.96 -13.36 0.89
CA SER A 220 4.42 -14.60 0.27
C SER A 220 4.68 -14.40 -1.23
N LEU A 221 3.77 -13.75 -1.94
CA LEU A 221 3.89 -13.44 -3.35
C LEU A 221 5.14 -12.59 -3.63
N LEU A 222 5.37 -11.53 -2.84
CA LEU A 222 6.55 -10.68 -2.97
C LEU A 222 7.85 -11.43 -2.68
N ASN A 223 7.90 -12.23 -1.63
CA ASN A 223 9.08 -13.03 -1.28
C ASN A 223 9.37 -14.13 -2.32
N GLN A 224 8.35 -14.65 -2.99
CA GLN A 224 8.49 -15.62 -4.06
C GLN A 224 8.99 -14.98 -5.36
N HIS A 225 8.40 -13.84 -5.76
CA HIS A 225 8.75 -13.16 -7.00
C HIS A 225 10.05 -12.36 -6.92
N SER A 226 10.35 -11.79 -5.75
CA SER A 226 11.50 -10.91 -5.54
C SER A 226 12.14 -11.15 -4.17
N PRO A 227 12.81 -12.31 -4.00
CA PRO A 227 13.37 -12.73 -2.72
C PRO A 227 14.59 -11.92 -2.28
N LYS A 228 15.29 -11.27 -3.21
CA LYS A 228 16.52 -10.49 -2.94
C LYS A 228 16.38 -9.06 -3.45
N ASN A 229 16.89 -8.12 -2.67
CA ASN A 229 17.04 -6.75 -3.13
C ASN A 229 18.27 -6.64 -4.04
N ARG A 230 18.07 -6.12 -5.25
CA ARG A 230 19.15 -5.86 -6.22
C ARG A 230 19.54 -4.38 -6.30
N SER A 231 18.92 -3.50 -5.53
CA SER A 231 19.30 -2.08 -5.46
C SER A 231 20.58 -1.89 -4.67
N ASP A 232 20.81 -2.69 -3.62
CA ASP A 232 21.99 -2.65 -2.79
C ASP A 232 22.94 -3.80 -3.16
N PRO A 233 24.20 -3.50 -3.59
CA PRO A 233 25.20 -4.52 -3.87
C PRO A 233 25.46 -5.51 -2.72
N LYS A 234 25.20 -5.11 -1.47
CA LYS A 234 25.30 -6.00 -0.30
C LYS A 234 24.19 -7.06 -0.26
N SER A 235 23.06 -6.85 -0.92
CA SER A 235 21.98 -7.83 -1.00
C SER A 235 22.25 -8.97 -1.97
N LEU A 236 23.30 -8.87 -2.78
CA LEU A 236 23.70 -9.84 -3.79
C LEU A 236 24.72 -10.86 -3.28
N LYS A 237 25.18 -10.72 -2.02
CA LYS A 237 26.17 -11.61 -1.40
C LYS A 237 25.55 -12.70 -0.59
#